data_8b0ba268228ddc55fdceca32ff1f3fd0
#
_entry.id   8b0ba268228ddc55fdceca32ff1f3fd0
#
_cell.length_a   1.000
_cell.length_b   1.000
_cell.length_c   1.000
_cell.angle_alpha   90.00
_cell.angle_beta   90.00
_cell.angle_gamma   90.00
#
_symmetry.space_group_name_H-M   'P 1'
#
loop_
_entity.id
_entity.type
_entity.pdbx_description
1 polymer ?
#
loop_
_entity_poly.entity_id
_entity_poly.type
_entity_poly.pdbx_seq_one_letter_code
_entity_poly.pdbx_strand_id
1 'polypeptide(L)' 'MYKKLAKIKYLPNNFQILENGDHVICAISGKPIKLDELQYWNVELQEPY' A
#
# COMPACT_ATOMS: atom_id res chain seq x y z
N MET A 1 4.95 12.86 -6.25
CA MET A 1 3.81 13.47 -5.55
C MET A 1 2.68 12.49 -5.36
N TYR A 2 1.93 12.66 -4.29
CA TYR A 2 0.87 11.72 -3.92
C TYR A 2 -0.46 12.21 -4.49
N LYS A 3 -0.74 11.85 -5.73
CA LYS A 3 -1.91 12.35 -6.44
C LYS A 3 -3.12 11.43 -6.35
N LYS A 4 -2.90 10.11 -6.33
CA LYS A 4 -3.99 9.17 -6.34
C LYS A 4 -3.69 8.00 -5.43
N LEU A 5 -4.64 7.69 -4.54
CA LEU A 5 -4.55 6.54 -3.66
C LEU A 5 -4.73 5.25 -4.46
N ALA A 6 -3.78 4.35 -4.34
CA ALA A 6 -3.86 3.04 -5.00
C ALA A 6 -4.66 2.07 -4.14
N LYS A 7 -5.36 1.15 -4.81
CA LYS A 7 -5.98 0.01 -4.13
C LYS A 7 -5.12 -1.21 -4.39
N ILE A 8 -4.69 -1.84 -3.31
CA ILE A 8 -3.73 -2.94 -3.36
C ILE A 8 -4.29 -4.14 -2.61
N LYS A 9 -4.11 -5.33 -3.18
CA LYS A 9 -4.31 -6.57 -2.46
C LYS A 9 -2.95 -7.08 -2.00
N TYR A 10 -2.77 -7.20 -0.70
CA TYR A 10 -1.48 -7.60 -0.13
C TYR A 10 -1.38 -9.13 -0.05
N LEU A 11 -0.27 -9.66 -0.54
CA LEU A 11 0.02 -11.09 -0.59
C LEU A 11 1.29 -11.36 0.22
N PRO A 12 1.55 -12.63 0.61
CA PRO A 12 2.70 -12.93 1.48
C PRO A 12 4.05 -12.47 0.95
N ASN A 13 4.28 -12.55 -0.35
CA ASN A 13 5.57 -12.20 -0.95
C ASN A 13 5.48 -11.08 -1.97
N ASN A 14 4.28 -10.51 -2.15
CA ASN A 14 4.08 -9.52 -3.18
C ASN A 14 2.76 -8.81 -2.95
N PHE A 15 2.43 -7.86 -3.80
CA PHE A 15 1.12 -7.24 -3.77
C PHE A 15 0.57 -7.12 -5.20
N GLN A 16 -0.75 -7.06 -5.29
CA GLN A 16 -1.43 -6.92 -6.57
C GLN A 16 -2.15 -5.58 -6.61
N ILE A 17 -1.93 -4.81 -7.66
CA ILE A 17 -2.59 -3.51 -7.83
C ILE A 17 -3.99 -3.75 -8.38
N LEU A 18 -5.00 -3.45 -7.59
CA LEU A 18 -6.40 -3.57 -7.98
C LEU A 18 -6.87 -2.31 -8.69
N GLU A 19 -6.40 -1.16 -8.25
CA GLU A 19 -6.72 0.11 -8.86
C GLU A 19 -5.46 0.97 -8.86
N ASN A 20 -5.11 1.50 -10.02
CA ASN A 20 -3.88 2.24 -10.20
C ASN A 20 -3.82 3.49 -9.32
N GLY A 21 -2.65 3.74 -8.76
CA GLY A 21 -2.38 4.91 -7.97
C GLY A 21 -0.88 5.02 -7.75
N ASP A 22 -0.44 6.05 -7.04
CA ASP A 22 0.97 6.29 -6.80
C ASP A 22 1.39 6.03 -5.36
N HIS A 23 0.43 5.85 -4.45
CA HIS A 23 0.75 5.66 -3.03
C HIS A 23 -0.37 4.92 -2.31
N VAL A 24 -0.05 4.47 -1.10
CA VAL A 24 -1.03 3.98 -0.11
C VAL A 24 -0.79 4.71 1.20
N ILE A 25 -1.75 4.61 2.13
CA ILE A 25 -1.64 5.27 3.44
C ILE A 25 -1.27 4.23 4.49
N CYS A 26 -0.22 4.52 5.25
CA CYS A 26 0.20 3.66 6.36
C CYS A 26 -0.92 3.52 7.37
N ALA A 27 -1.24 2.27 7.73
CA ALA A 27 -2.34 2.00 8.65
C ALA A 27 -2.06 2.47 10.07
N ILE A 28 -0.79 2.65 10.43
CA ILE A 28 -0.39 3.05 11.77
C ILE A 28 -0.14 4.55 11.85
N SER A 29 0.69 5.09 10.96
CA SER A 29 1.09 6.50 11.03
C SER A 29 0.18 7.44 10.25
N GLY A 30 -0.61 6.91 9.31
CA GLY A 30 -1.44 7.73 8.44
C GLY A 30 -0.67 8.51 7.38
N LYS A 31 0.60 8.20 7.19
CA LYS A 31 1.43 8.89 6.21
C LYS A 31 1.39 8.18 4.86
N PRO A 32 1.52 8.91 3.76
CA PRO A 32 1.55 8.29 2.45
C PRO A 32 2.85 7.50 2.23
N ILE A 33 2.72 6.36 1.56
CA ILE A 33 3.84 5.50 1.21
C ILE A 33 3.80 5.29 -0.30
N LYS A 34 4.87 5.67 -1.00
CA LYS A 34 4.97 5.39 -2.43
C LYS A 34 4.99 3.89 -2.67
N LEU A 35 4.38 3.44 -3.76
CA LEU A 35 4.33 2.01 -4.06
C LEU A 35 5.72 1.38 -4.22
N ASP A 36 6.67 2.12 -4.75
CA ASP A 36 8.05 1.62 -4.89
C ASP A 36 8.82 1.60 -3.57
N GLU A 37 8.30 2.25 -2.54
CA GLU A 37 8.88 2.23 -1.20
C GLU A 37 8.10 1.31 -0.26
N LEU A 38 7.00 0.74 -0.70
CA LEU A 38 6.16 -0.14 0.10
C LEU A 38 6.88 -1.47 0.32
N GLN A 39 7.25 -1.76 1.58
CA GLN A 39 8.01 -2.95 1.95
C GLN A 39 7.32 -3.82 2.98
N TYR A 40 6.44 -3.24 3.78
CA TYR A 40 5.81 -3.95 4.89
C TYR A 40 4.30 -3.81 4.83
N TRP A 41 3.61 -4.93 5.05
CA TRP A 41 2.16 -4.95 5.11
C TRP A 41 1.70 -6.17 5.89
N ASN A 42 0.43 -6.14 6.33
CA ASN A 42 -0.20 -7.27 6.99
C ASN A 42 -1.19 -7.92 6.01
N VAL A 43 -0.95 -9.19 5.69
CA VAL A 43 -1.78 -9.91 4.72
C VAL A 43 -3.19 -10.18 5.28
N GLU A 44 -3.29 -10.50 6.56
CA GLU A 44 -4.58 -10.79 7.17
C GLU A 44 -5.45 -9.55 7.27
N LEU A 45 -4.88 -8.44 7.71
CA LEU A 45 -5.59 -7.18 7.86
C LEU A 45 -5.62 -6.36 6.58
N GLN A 46 -4.83 -6.73 5.58
CA GLN A 46 -4.70 -6.00 4.32
C GLN A 46 -4.35 -4.53 4.57
N GLU A 47 -3.30 -4.33 5.36
CA GLU A 47 -2.85 -3.00 5.76
C GLU A 47 -1.39 -2.79 5.40
N PRO A 48 -1.04 -1.65 4.78
CA PRO A 48 0.36 -1.30 4.54
C PRO A 48 0.98 -0.62 5.76
N TYR A 49 2.29 -0.76 5.88
CA TYR A 49 3.03 -0.13 6.98
C TYR A 49 4.26 0.62 6.49
#